data_a1281547062bb2f85b7650f7bd2cb817
#
_entry.id   a1281547062bb2f85b7650f7bd2cb817
#
_cell.length_a   1.000
_cell.length_b   1.000
_cell.length_c   1.000
_cell.angle_alpha   90.00
_cell.angle_beta   90.00
_cell.angle_gamma   90.00
#
_symmetry.space_group_name_H-M   'P 1'
#
loop_
_entity.id
_entity.type
_entity.pdbx_description
1 polymer ?
#
loop_
_entity_poly.entity_id
_entity_poly.type
_entity_poly.pdbx_seq_one_letter_code
_entity_poly.pdbx_strand_id
1 'polypeptide(L)'
;MKFDNLEYRKTLGKFVTGVTIITTCEKDGTPRGFTANSFTSVSLEPPLILICIGDFNEGLELFKNSEYFAVNILNEAQVDISNLFAQPVKNKFEEIEWSSSKFGVPIIKGALAWLECKNFDQIRSGDHLILIGNVKNFHNEGGYPLAYYNGNYISFNNETSLVNAMEKDSKTIIGAIIEKNNSILFFDDSKNNILKLPVIGENGEPSNTTKLVSKYSNIGLKMSLDFVYSVYEDKRLDAVCIYYRSKGDETIPKGYKYVKFNDINWEKIKDKALVIMLKRYIEEANQGDFAVYMGNETTGLTQTLK
;
A
#
# COMPACT_ATOMS: atom_id res chain seq x y z
N MET A 1 24.81 -23.79 -11.42
CA MET A 1 24.95 -22.71 -10.46
C MET A 1 24.02 -23.01 -9.28
N LYS A 2 24.52 -23.16 -8.04
CA LYS A 2 23.65 -23.30 -6.87
C LYS A 2 23.32 -21.88 -6.41
N PHE A 3 22.06 -21.49 -6.49
CA PHE A 3 21.61 -20.24 -5.88
C PHE A 3 21.62 -20.36 -4.36
N ASP A 4 21.99 -19.28 -3.68
CA ASP A 4 21.67 -19.13 -2.27
C ASP A 4 20.16 -18.83 -2.18
N ASN A 5 19.40 -19.78 -1.66
CA ASN A 5 17.95 -19.67 -1.55
C ASN A 5 17.50 -18.50 -0.66
N LEU A 6 18.34 -18.10 0.32
CA LEU A 6 18.04 -16.98 1.19
C LEU A 6 18.15 -15.64 0.44
N GLU A 7 19.26 -15.46 -0.29
CA GLU A 7 19.47 -14.26 -1.12
C GLU A 7 18.46 -14.18 -2.28
N TYR A 8 18.09 -15.33 -2.86
CA TYR A 8 17.07 -15.37 -3.89
C TYR A 8 15.71 -14.94 -3.34
N ARG A 9 15.30 -15.45 -2.16
CA ARG A 9 14.06 -15.00 -1.49
C ARG A 9 14.08 -13.51 -1.15
N LYS A 10 15.21 -12.97 -0.68
CA LYS A 10 15.36 -11.53 -0.44
C LYS A 10 15.20 -10.71 -1.71
N THR A 11 15.74 -11.22 -2.82
CA THR A 11 15.59 -10.55 -4.13
C THR A 11 14.14 -10.53 -4.59
N LEU A 12 13.43 -11.67 -4.50
CA LEU A 12 12.00 -11.74 -4.80
C LEU A 12 11.17 -10.85 -3.87
N GLY A 13 11.57 -10.74 -2.60
CA GLY A 13 10.92 -9.88 -1.61
C GLY A 13 10.98 -8.37 -1.92
N LYS A 14 11.82 -7.94 -2.88
CA LYS A 14 11.84 -6.54 -3.36
C LYS A 14 10.63 -6.18 -4.21
N PHE A 15 9.87 -7.16 -4.65
CA PHE A 15 8.62 -6.94 -5.36
C PHE A 15 7.47 -6.84 -4.35
N VAL A 16 6.83 -5.68 -4.27
CA VAL A 16 5.64 -5.48 -3.43
C VAL A 16 4.47 -6.22 -4.04
N THR A 17 3.77 -7.03 -3.24
CA THR A 17 2.57 -7.76 -3.67
C THR A 17 1.38 -7.38 -2.81
N GLY A 18 0.18 -7.58 -3.32
CA GLY A 18 -1.02 -7.70 -2.49
C GLY A 18 -0.99 -9.01 -1.70
N VAL A 19 -1.91 -9.11 -0.75
CA VAL A 19 -2.14 -10.32 0.04
C VAL A 19 -3.55 -10.84 -0.23
N THR A 20 -3.64 -12.12 -0.54
CA THR A 20 -4.92 -12.78 -0.83
C THR A 20 -5.11 -14.03 0.03
N ILE A 21 -6.36 -14.38 0.29
CA ILE A 21 -6.73 -15.71 0.77
C ILE A 21 -7.43 -16.45 -0.37
N ILE A 22 -6.88 -17.59 -0.73
CA ILE A 22 -7.48 -18.47 -1.72
C ILE A 22 -8.37 -19.48 -0.98
N THR A 23 -9.60 -19.62 -1.41
CA THR A 23 -10.61 -20.44 -0.72
C THR A 23 -11.32 -21.40 -1.66
N THR A 24 -11.68 -22.55 -1.16
CA THR A 24 -12.53 -23.56 -1.80
C THR A 24 -13.24 -24.40 -0.74
N CYS A 25 -14.08 -25.34 -1.13
CA CYS A 25 -14.71 -26.32 -0.23
C CYS A 25 -14.36 -27.75 -0.59
N GLU A 26 -14.32 -28.60 0.40
CA GLU A 26 -14.37 -30.06 0.23
C GLU A 26 -15.75 -30.50 -0.29
N LYS A 27 -15.86 -31.75 -0.71
CA LYS A 27 -17.14 -32.32 -1.22
C LYS A 27 -18.29 -32.32 -0.21
N ASP A 28 -17.96 -32.33 1.07
CA ASP A 28 -18.92 -32.24 2.17
C ASP A 28 -19.29 -30.80 2.56
N GLY A 29 -18.72 -29.80 1.86
CA GLY A 29 -18.92 -28.39 2.13
C GLY A 29 -17.95 -27.78 3.14
N THR A 30 -17.00 -28.57 3.70
CA THR A 30 -16.00 -28.05 4.64
C THR A 30 -15.10 -27.01 3.96
N PRO A 31 -15.04 -25.76 4.47
CA PRO A 31 -14.25 -24.70 3.86
C PRO A 31 -12.75 -24.93 4.06
N ARG A 32 -11.97 -24.60 3.05
CA ARG A 32 -10.49 -24.63 3.04
C ARG A 32 -9.93 -23.37 2.44
N GLY A 33 -8.74 -22.98 2.91
CA GLY A 33 -8.07 -21.80 2.38
C GLY A 33 -6.63 -21.67 2.85
N PHE A 34 -5.89 -20.83 2.14
CA PHE A 34 -4.50 -20.49 2.46
C PHE A 34 -4.16 -19.07 2.00
N THR A 35 -3.17 -18.46 2.63
CA THR A 35 -2.64 -17.15 2.26
C THR A 35 -1.71 -17.28 1.04
N ALA A 36 -1.92 -16.41 0.06
CA ALA A 36 -1.08 -16.32 -1.13
C ALA A 36 -0.78 -14.85 -1.49
N ASN A 37 0.44 -14.62 -1.95
CA ASN A 37 0.85 -13.36 -2.58
C ASN A 37 1.21 -13.53 -4.06
N SER A 38 0.92 -14.68 -4.63
CA SER A 38 1.21 -15.04 -6.02
C SER A 38 0.11 -14.67 -7.01
N PHE A 39 -0.98 -14.04 -6.53
CA PHE A 39 -2.09 -13.62 -7.39
C PHE A 39 -1.65 -12.60 -8.45
N THR A 40 -2.07 -12.83 -9.71
CA THR A 40 -1.97 -11.83 -10.78
C THR A 40 -3.06 -12.01 -11.84
N SER A 41 -3.41 -10.92 -12.52
CA SER A 41 -4.26 -10.94 -13.71
C SER A 41 -3.51 -11.53 -14.90
N VAL A 42 -4.23 -12.28 -15.76
CA VAL A 42 -3.68 -12.91 -16.96
C VAL A 42 -4.30 -12.34 -18.23
N SER A 43 -5.65 -12.26 -18.28
CA SER A 43 -6.37 -11.81 -19.48
C SER A 43 -7.70 -11.17 -19.10
N LEU A 44 -8.15 -10.22 -19.90
CA LEU A 44 -9.48 -9.63 -19.76
C LEU A 44 -10.52 -10.37 -20.62
N GLU A 45 -10.12 -10.99 -21.73
CA GLU A 45 -11.01 -11.69 -22.64
C GLU A 45 -10.34 -12.97 -23.17
N PRO A 46 -10.70 -14.15 -22.65
CA PRO A 46 -11.57 -14.35 -21.50
C PRO A 46 -10.96 -13.81 -20.18
N PRO A 47 -11.78 -13.51 -19.16
CA PRO A 47 -11.26 -12.98 -17.88
C PRO A 47 -10.55 -14.07 -17.10
N LEU A 48 -9.22 -14.02 -17.09
CA LEU A 48 -8.35 -15.02 -16.45
C LEU A 48 -7.45 -14.37 -15.41
N ILE A 49 -7.26 -15.13 -14.33
CA ILE A 49 -6.28 -14.84 -13.27
C ILE A 49 -5.41 -16.07 -13.03
N LEU A 50 -4.29 -15.91 -12.35
CA LEU A 50 -3.51 -17.04 -11.84
C LEU A 50 -3.16 -16.86 -10.36
N ILE A 51 -2.92 -18.00 -9.72
CA ILE A 51 -2.29 -18.14 -8.40
C ILE A 51 -1.29 -19.30 -8.45
N CYS A 52 -0.31 -19.30 -7.53
CA CYS A 52 0.62 -20.44 -7.38
C CYS A 52 0.40 -21.11 -6.03
N ILE A 53 0.39 -22.44 -6.03
CA ILE A 53 0.23 -23.28 -4.84
C ILE A 53 1.48 -24.15 -4.72
N GLY A 54 2.22 -24.04 -3.60
CA GLY A 54 3.41 -24.85 -3.35
C GLY A 54 3.08 -26.30 -3.01
N ASP A 55 3.99 -27.22 -3.32
CA ASP A 55 3.84 -28.66 -3.06
C ASP A 55 3.69 -29.02 -1.59
N PHE A 56 4.19 -28.15 -0.71
CA PHE A 56 4.06 -28.29 0.74
C PHE A 56 2.67 -27.91 1.27
N ASN A 57 1.79 -27.36 0.42
CA ASN A 57 0.44 -26.97 0.84
C ASN A 57 -0.46 -28.20 0.96
N GLU A 58 -0.95 -28.50 2.16
CA GLU A 58 -1.83 -29.64 2.43
C GLU A 58 -3.14 -29.62 1.59
N GLY A 59 -3.56 -28.44 1.13
CA GLY A 59 -4.74 -28.26 0.28
C GLY A 59 -4.48 -28.44 -1.21
N LEU A 60 -3.25 -28.70 -1.66
CA LEU A 60 -2.90 -28.73 -3.09
C LEU A 60 -3.84 -29.61 -3.92
N GLU A 61 -4.03 -30.88 -3.51
CA GLU A 61 -4.90 -31.81 -4.25
C GLU A 61 -6.37 -31.40 -4.23
N LEU A 62 -6.82 -30.75 -3.16
CA LEU A 62 -8.17 -30.21 -3.10
C LEU A 62 -8.36 -29.09 -4.12
N PHE A 63 -7.48 -28.06 -4.11
CA PHE A 63 -7.57 -26.94 -5.05
C PHE A 63 -7.41 -27.38 -6.50
N LYS A 64 -6.54 -28.33 -6.76
CA LYS A 64 -6.34 -28.95 -8.09
C LYS A 64 -7.62 -29.62 -8.61
N ASN A 65 -8.36 -30.30 -7.75
CA ASN A 65 -9.55 -31.07 -8.13
C ASN A 65 -10.88 -30.31 -7.92
N SER A 66 -10.85 -29.10 -7.35
CA SER A 66 -12.03 -28.27 -7.15
C SER A 66 -12.50 -27.65 -8.47
N GLU A 67 -13.80 -27.65 -8.71
CA GLU A 67 -14.36 -26.98 -9.89
C GLU A 67 -14.29 -25.47 -9.76
N TYR A 68 -14.48 -24.94 -8.55
CA TYR A 68 -14.46 -23.51 -8.25
C TYR A 68 -13.54 -23.19 -7.07
N PHE A 69 -12.96 -22.00 -7.10
CA PHE A 69 -12.24 -21.39 -6.00
C PHE A 69 -12.49 -19.89 -5.96
N ALA A 70 -12.24 -19.25 -4.83
CA ALA A 70 -12.27 -17.80 -4.74
C ALA A 70 -10.91 -17.22 -4.37
N VAL A 71 -10.66 -16.03 -4.85
CA VAL A 71 -9.55 -15.16 -4.45
C VAL A 71 -10.14 -14.02 -3.64
N ASN A 72 -9.78 -13.91 -2.37
CA ASN A 72 -10.19 -12.81 -1.48
C ASN A 72 -8.99 -11.88 -1.30
N ILE A 73 -9.05 -10.67 -1.84
CA ILE A 73 -8.01 -9.65 -1.70
C ILE A 73 -8.22 -8.96 -0.36
N LEU A 74 -7.24 -9.07 0.53
CA LEU A 74 -7.36 -8.56 1.89
C LEU A 74 -7.22 -7.04 1.96
N ASN A 75 -8.00 -6.43 2.86
CA ASN A 75 -7.79 -5.05 3.27
C ASN A 75 -6.69 -4.96 4.35
N GLU A 76 -6.19 -3.75 4.60
CA GLU A 76 -5.08 -3.51 5.52
C GLU A 76 -5.33 -3.92 6.97
N ALA A 77 -6.60 -3.97 7.42
CA ALA A 77 -6.96 -4.38 8.77
C ALA A 77 -6.95 -5.91 8.96
N GLN A 78 -6.77 -6.69 7.90
CA GLN A 78 -6.89 -8.15 7.91
C GLN A 78 -5.55 -8.89 8.05
N VAL A 79 -4.55 -8.28 8.70
CA VAL A 79 -3.23 -8.91 8.97
C VAL A 79 -3.40 -10.21 9.75
N ASP A 80 -4.26 -10.23 10.76
CA ASP A 80 -4.46 -11.42 11.61
C ASP A 80 -5.09 -12.57 10.81
N ILE A 81 -6.01 -12.28 9.91
CA ILE A 81 -6.60 -13.25 8.98
C ILE A 81 -5.51 -13.82 8.06
N SER A 82 -4.67 -12.96 7.50
CA SER A 82 -3.55 -13.41 6.66
C SER A 82 -2.62 -14.34 7.43
N ASN A 83 -2.24 -14.00 8.65
CA ASN A 83 -1.38 -14.83 9.50
C ASN A 83 -2.03 -16.17 9.84
N LEU A 84 -3.31 -16.18 10.17
CA LEU A 84 -4.08 -17.40 10.47
C LEU A 84 -4.05 -18.37 9.27
N PHE A 85 -4.30 -17.86 8.07
CA PHE A 85 -4.35 -18.69 6.86
C PHE A 85 -2.96 -19.08 6.32
N ALA A 86 -1.90 -18.42 6.76
CA ALA A 86 -0.51 -18.80 6.44
C ALA A 86 0.00 -19.99 7.27
N GLN A 87 -0.66 -20.31 8.40
CA GLN A 87 -0.22 -21.36 9.32
C GLN A 87 -0.90 -22.71 8.99
N PRO A 88 -0.28 -23.87 9.33
CA PRO A 88 -0.89 -25.19 9.19
C PRO A 88 -1.87 -25.49 10.34
N VAL A 89 -2.86 -24.61 10.53
CA VAL A 89 -3.89 -24.74 11.57
C VAL A 89 -5.16 -25.31 10.94
N LYS A 90 -5.83 -26.23 11.66
CA LYS A 90 -7.16 -26.74 11.31
C LYS A 90 -8.22 -25.73 11.76
N ASN A 91 -9.40 -25.77 11.11
CA ASN A 91 -10.59 -25.00 11.50
C ASN A 91 -10.43 -23.46 11.43
N LYS A 92 -9.57 -22.94 10.54
CA LYS A 92 -9.33 -21.51 10.36
C LYS A 92 -10.63 -20.70 10.17
N PHE A 93 -11.64 -21.28 9.56
CA PHE A 93 -12.91 -20.63 9.27
C PHE A 93 -13.83 -20.49 10.49
N GLU A 94 -13.53 -21.13 11.61
CA GLU A 94 -14.21 -20.91 12.89
C GLU A 94 -13.79 -19.60 13.56
N GLU A 95 -12.61 -19.09 13.22
CA GLU A 95 -12.00 -17.89 13.79
C GLU A 95 -12.36 -16.60 13.02
N ILE A 96 -13.07 -16.70 11.89
CA ILE A 96 -13.36 -15.58 11.01
C ILE A 96 -14.81 -15.54 10.56
N GLU A 97 -15.29 -14.38 10.17
CA GLU A 97 -16.58 -14.24 9.49
C GLU A 97 -16.40 -14.45 7.97
N TRP A 98 -17.25 -15.28 7.41
CA TRP A 98 -17.30 -15.58 5.99
C TRP A 98 -18.72 -15.95 5.54
N SER A 99 -18.95 -15.97 4.24
CA SER A 99 -20.21 -16.40 3.65
C SER A 99 -19.95 -17.32 2.46
N SER A 100 -20.92 -18.21 2.18
CA SER A 100 -20.88 -19.01 0.96
C SER A 100 -21.32 -18.16 -0.23
N SER A 101 -20.57 -18.24 -1.32
CA SER A 101 -20.86 -17.52 -2.55
C SER A 101 -21.88 -18.23 -3.44
N LYS A 102 -22.16 -17.66 -4.62
CA LYS A 102 -23.06 -18.26 -5.62
C LYS A 102 -22.59 -19.65 -6.09
N PHE A 103 -21.28 -19.87 -6.17
CA PHE A 103 -20.69 -21.15 -6.59
C PHE A 103 -20.26 -22.03 -5.42
N GLY A 104 -20.71 -21.72 -4.20
CA GLY A 104 -20.47 -22.52 -3.01
C GLY A 104 -19.07 -22.38 -2.41
N VAL A 105 -18.26 -21.41 -2.84
CA VAL A 105 -16.93 -21.18 -2.28
C VAL A 105 -16.95 -20.09 -1.21
N PRO A 106 -16.09 -20.17 -0.18
CA PRO A 106 -16.06 -19.20 0.90
C PRO A 106 -15.58 -17.82 0.46
N ILE A 107 -16.33 -16.78 0.82
CA ILE A 107 -15.95 -15.37 0.70
C ILE A 107 -15.71 -14.81 2.08
N ILE A 108 -14.51 -14.27 2.32
CA ILE A 108 -14.12 -13.68 3.60
C ILE A 108 -14.78 -12.32 3.75
N LYS A 109 -15.47 -12.11 4.88
CA LYS A 109 -16.14 -10.85 5.15
C LYS A 109 -15.12 -9.71 5.33
N GLY A 110 -15.44 -8.56 4.75
CA GLY A 110 -14.57 -7.37 4.80
C GLY A 110 -13.34 -7.46 3.90
N ALA A 111 -13.21 -8.48 3.03
CA ALA A 111 -12.19 -8.44 2.00
C ALA A 111 -12.39 -7.23 1.08
N LEU A 112 -11.28 -6.57 0.68
CA LEU A 112 -11.31 -5.40 -0.18
C LEU A 112 -11.95 -5.70 -1.53
N ALA A 113 -11.69 -6.90 -2.05
CA ALA A 113 -12.33 -7.42 -3.25
C ALA A 113 -12.31 -8.95 -3.24
N TRP A 114 -13.19 -9.58 -4.00
CA TRP A 114 -13.12 -11.01 -4.22
C TRP A 114 -13.50 -11.38 -5.66
N LEU A 115 -12.94 -12.49 -6.11
CA LEU A 115 -13.21 -13.07 -7.42
C LEU A 115 -13.57 -14.56 -7.23
N GLU A 116 -14.72 -14.99 -7.77
CA GLU A 116 -15.08 -16.41 -7.90
C GLU A 116 -14.63 -16.92 -9.25
N CYS A 117 -13.83 -17.96 -9.25
CA CYS A 117 -13.18 -18.49 -10.44
C CYS A 117 -13.59 -19.95 -10.68
N LYS A 118 -13.91 -20.28 -11.92
CA LYS A 118 -13.92 -21.67 -12.37
C LYS A 118 -12.47 -22.07 -12.69
N ASN A 119 -12.03 -23.23 -12.23
CA ASN A 119 -10.74 -23.79 -12.59
C ASN A 119 -10.66 -23.95 -14.12
N PHE A 120 -9.69 -23.31 -14.75
CA PHE A 120 -9.58 -23.22 -16.21
C PHE A 120 -8.43 -24.06 -16.75
N ASP A 121 -7.24 -23.92 -16.16
CA ASP A 121 -6.03 -24.63 -16.56
C ASP A 121 -5.06 -24.76 -15.40
N GLN A 122 -4.13 -25.70 -15.50
CA GLN A 122 -3.17 -26.02 -14.47
C GLN A 122 -1.80 -26.34 -15.08
N ILE A 123 -0.76 -25.66 -14.60
CA ILE A 123 0.60 -25.84 -15.11
C ILE A 123 1.52 -26.18 -13.97
N ARG A 124 2.15 -27.38 -14.03
CA ARG A 124 3.19 -27.76 -13.08
C ARG A 124 4.47 -26.99 -13.39
N SER A 125 5.00 -26.28 -12.39
CA SER A 125 6.18 -25.44 -12.58
C SER A 125 7.10 -25.50 -11.34
N GLY A 126 8.16 -26.30 -11.42
CA GLY A 126 9.07 -26.54 -10.31
C GLY A 126 8.37 -27.19 -9.12
N ASP A 127 8.50 -26.58 -7.95
CA ASP A 127 7.88 -26.98 -6.68
C ASP A 127 6.49 -26.33 -6.44
N HIS A 128 5.87 -25.79 -7.50
CA HIS A 128 4.55 -25.16 -7.47
C HIS A 128 3.64 -25.65 -8.58
N LEU A 129 2.34 -25.56 -8.33
CA LEU A 129 1.28 -25.65 -9.31
C LEU A 129 0.77 -24.23 -9.60
N ILE A 130 0.81 -23.80 -10.85
CA ILE A 130 0.12 -22.59 -11.32
C ILE A 130 -1.31 -22.99 -11.62
N LEU A 131 -2.27 -22.37 -10.94
CA LEU A 131 -3.69 -22.56 -11.14
C LEU A 131 -4.25 -21.34 -11.84
N ILE A 132 -4.83 -21.54 -13.03
CA ILE A 132 -5.47 -20.48 -13.82
C ILE A 132 -6.98 -20.57 -13.61
N GLY A 133 -7.57 -19.47 -13.17
CA GLY A 133 -9.00 -19.34 -12.93
C GLY A 133 -9.68 -18.45 -13.96
N ASN A 134 -10.81 -18.94 -14.50
CA ASN A 134 -11.70 -18.11 -15.29
C ASN A 134 -12.70 -17.43 -14.36
N VAL A 135 -12.65 -16.11 -14.25
CA VAL A 135 -13.50 -15.31 -13.37
C VAL A 135 -14.96 -15.40 -13.82
N LYS A 136 -15.85 -15.79 -12.92
CA LYS A 136 -17.29 -15.95 -13.15
C LYS A 136 -18.12 -14.90 -12.43
N ASN A 137 -17.59 -14.38 -11.33
CA ASN A 137 -18.22 -13.34 -10.54
C ASN A 137 -17.15 -12.60 -9.75
N PHE A 138 -17.38 -11.34 -9.43
CA PHE A 138 -16.48 -10.53 -8.62
C PHE A 138 -17.22 -9.40 -7.91
N HIS A 139 -16.58 -8.87 -6.87
CA HIS A 139 -17.04 -7.69 -6.16
C HIS A 139 -15.82 -6.91 -5.67
N ASN A 140 -15.97 -5.59 -5.51
CA ASN A 140 -14.96 -4.74 -4.91
C ASN A 140 -15.62 -3.73 -3.96
N GLU A 141 -14.87 -3.36 -2.93
CA GLU A 141 -15.23 -2.32 -1.98
C GLU A 141 -14.12 -1.27 -1.93
N GLY A 142 -14.45 -0.07 -1.48
CA GLY A 142 -13.45 0.97 -1.23
C GLY A 142 -12.57 0.63 -0.03
N GLY A 143 -11.33 1.13 -0.03
CA GLY A 143 -10.39 0.95 1.07
C GLY A 143 -8.95 0.73 0.60
N TYR A 144 -8.08 0.39 1.54
CA TYR A 144 -6.66 0.17 1.27
C TYR A 144 -6.32 -1.33 1.31
N PRO A 145 -5.53 -1.83 0.33
CA PRO A 145 -5.13 -3.22 0.30
C PRO A 145 -4.07 -3.52 1.38
N LEU A 146 -4.10 -4.75 1.89
CA LEU A 146 -2.97 -5.30 2.63
C LEU A 146 -1.86 -5.63 1.63
N ALA A 147 -0.68 -5.05 1.82
CA ALA A 147 0.49 -5.32 0.99
C ALA A 147 1.56 -6.10 1.75
N TYR A 148 2.44 -6.77 0.99
CA TYR A 148 3.55 -7.55 1.53
C TYR A 148 4.85 -7.18 0.82
N TYR A 149 5.88 -6.83 1.59
CA TYR A 149 7.17 -6.42 1.08
C TYR A 149 8.30 -6.90 2.01
N ASN A 150 9.31 -7.51 1.45
CA ASN A 150 10.53 -7.93 2.15
C ASN A 150 10.26 -8.68 3.48
N GLY A 151 9.26 -9.57 3.48
CA GLY A 151 8.90 -10.38 4.64
C GLY A 151 7.95 -9.71 5.65
N ASN A 152 7.46 -8.49 5.37
CA ASN A 152 6.60 -7.72 6.27
C ASN A 152 5.30 -7.32 5.60
N TYR A 153 4.23 -7.23 6.39
CA TYR A 153 2.99 -6.59 5.95
C TYR A 153 3.15 -5.07 5.94
N ILE A 154 2.61 -4.46 4.90
CA ILE A 154 2.54 -3.01 4.74
C ILE A 154 1.08 -2.62 4.67
N SER A 155 0.69 -1.67 5.51
CA SER A 155 -0.58 -0.96 5.41
C SER A 155 -0.30 0.41 4.78
N PHE A 156 -1.09 0.80 3.78
CA PHE A 156 -0.98 2.14 3.17
C PHE A 156 -1.43 3.25 4.12
N ASN A 157 -2.22 2.90 5.15
CA ASN A 157 -2.56 3.81 6.24
C ASN A 157 -1.57 3.76 7.42
N ASN A 158 -0.65 2.80 7.44
CA ASN A 158 0.27 2.63 8.55
C ASN A 158 1.70 2.93 8.10
N GLU A 159 2.02 4.21 8.08
CA GLU A 159 3.29 4.81 7.68
C GLU A 159 4.51 4.15 8.32
N THR A 160 4.37 3.78 9.59
CA THR A 160 5.42 3.10 10.33
C THR A 160 5.85 1.82 9.64
N SER A 161 4.92 1.11 8.98
CA SER A 161 5.22 -0.12 8.25
C SER A 161 5.97 0.14 6.93
N LEU A 162 5.62 1.22 6.22
CA LEU A 162 6.31 1.60 4.97
C LEU A 162 7.72 2.13 5.28
N VAL A 163 7.83 2.93 6.31
CA VAL A 163 9.09 3.45 6.83
C VAL A 163 9.97 2.30 7.35
N ASN A 164 9.44 1.42 8.19
CA ASN A 164 10.19 0.26 8.72
C ASN A 164 10.57 -0.75 7.63
N ALA A 165 9.78 -0.87 6.55
CA ALA A 165 10.12 -1.74 5.43
C ALA A 165 11.24 -1.16 4.54
N MET A 166 11.37 0.18 4.50
CA MET A 166 12.44 0.87 3.79
C MET A 166 13.68 1.12 4.66
N GLU A 167 13.53 1.05 5.99
CA GLU A 167 14.60 1.34 6.95
C GLU A 167 15.17 0.11 7.64
N LYS A 168 16.47 -0.09 7.51
CA LYS A 168 17.22 -0.52 8.69
C LYS A 168 18.31 0.49 9.09
N ASP A 169 18.65 1.47 8.28
CA ASP A 169 19.77 2.38 8.56
C ASP A 169 19.68 3.80 7.93
N SER A 170 18.54 4.26 7.37
CA SER A 170 18.46 5.57 6.73
C SER A 170 17.64 6.60 7.52
N LYS A 171 18.08 7.87 7.47
CA LYS A 171 17.38 9.03 8.04
C LYS A 171 16.02 9.22 7.36
N THR A 172 14.96 9.46 8.14
CA THR A 172 13.61 9.66 7.60
C THR A 172 13.14 11.09 7.85
N ILE A 173 12.68 11.74 6.78
CA ILE A 173 12.05 13.06 6.82
C ILE A 173 10.58 12.90 6.52
N ILE A 174 9.71 13.35 7.42
CA ILE A 174 8.25 13.30 7.23
C ILE A 174 7.70 14.72 7.16
N GLY A 175 6.95 15.00 6.10
CA GLY A 175 6.32 16.29 5.87
C GLY A 175 4.84 16.21 5.52
N ALA A 176 4.18 17.37 5.53
CA ALA A 176 2.79 17.50 5.14
C ALA A 176 2.57 18.62 4.12
N ILE A 177 1.82 18.31 3.06
CA ILE A 177 1.24 19.30 2.15
C ILE A 177 -0.14 19.63 2.68
N ILE A 178 -0.26 20.75 3.38
CA ILE A 178 -1.50 21.17 4.02
C ILE A 178 -2.23 22.10 3.06
N GLU A 179 -3.32 21.59 2.49
CA GLU A 179 -4.13 22.30 1.51
C GLU A 179 -5.41 22.88 2.11
N LYS A 180 -5.74 24.09 1.70
CA LYS A 180 -7.04 24.72 1.96
C LYS A 180 -7.38 25.70 0.82
N ASN A 181 -8.52 25.55 0.19
CA ASN A 181 -9.06 26.48 -0.82
C ASN A 181 -8.03 26.84 -1.92
N ASN A 182 -7.44 25.82 -2.57
CA ASN A 182 -6.43 25.96 -3.61
C ASN A 182 -5.17 26.75 -3.14
N SER A 183 -4.83 26.59 -1.87
CA SER A 183 -3.66 27.21 -1.26
C SER A 183 -2.92 26.18 -0.41
N ILE A 184 -1.58 26.27 -0.38
CA ILE A 184 -0.73 25.43 0.45
C ILE A 184 -0.18 26.25 1.61
N LEU A 185 -0.15 25.64 2.81
CA LEU A 185 0.43 26.25 4.00
C LEU A 185 1.96 26.13 3.97
N PHE A 186 2.63 27.26 4.08
CA PHE A 186 4.09 27.33 4.23
C PHE A 186 4.48 28.07 5.50
N PHE A 187 5.58 27.65 6.10
CA PHE A 187 6.36 28.51 6.98
C PHE A 187 7.10 29.54 6.13
N ASP A 188 6.87 30.82 6.42
CA ASP A 188 7.55 31.94 5.73
C ASP A 188 8.74 32.44 6.55
N ASP A 189 9.91 31.91 6.23
CA ASP A 189 11.16 32.43 6.80
C ASP A 189 11.57 33.72 6.06
N SER A 190 10.90 34.80 6.42
CA SER A 190 11.12 36.10 5.79
C SER A 190 12.55 36.63 5.95
N LYS A 191 13.28 36.17 6.99
CA LYS A 191 14.68 36.57 7.21
C LYS A 191 15.62 35.98 6.17
N ASN A 192 15.35 34.71 5.81
CA ASN A 192 16.18 33.98 4.83
C ASN A 192 15.53 33.96 3.44
N ASN A 193 14.35 34.56 3.27
CA ASN A 193 13.56 34.56 2.04
C ASN A 193 13.22 33.13 1.54
N ILE A 194 12.80 32.25 2.44
CA ILE A 194 12.55 30.85 2.16
C ILE A 194 11.11 30.48 2.56
N LEU A 195 10.46 29.63 1.72
CA LEU A 195 9.21 28.94 2.03
C LEU A 195 9.51 27.47 2.33
N LYS A 196 8.96 26.95 3.45
CA LYS A 196 9.13 25.56 3.87
C LYS A 196 7.78 24.90 4.16
N LEU A 197 7.64 23.64 3.82
CA LEU A 197 6.53 22.82 4.30
C LEU A 197 6.74 22.44 5.78
N PRO A 198 5.64 22.09 6.50
CA PRO A 198 5.75 21.44 7.80
C PRO A 198 6.49 20.10 7.68
N VAL A 199 7.64 19.95 8.34
CA VAL A 199 8.47 18.73 8.31
C VAL A 199 9.10 18.42 9.66
N ILE A 200 9.46 17.15 9.87
CA ILE A 200 10.30 16.65 10.96
C ILE A 200 11.37 15.70 10.40
N GLY A 201 12.39 15.40 11.19
CA GLY A 201 13.45 14.46 10.81
C GLY A 201 14.64 15.10 10.08
N GLU A 202 14.60 16.39 9.75
CA GLU A 202 15.69 17.06 9.03
C GLU A 202 17.04 16.99 9.76
N ASN A 203 17.02 16.96 11.10
CA ASN A 203 18.23 16.90 11.93
C ASN A 203 18.59 15.48 12.37
N GLY A 204 17.97 14.45 11.78
CA GLY A 204 18.21 13.04 12.14
C GLY A 204 17.49 12.57 13.40
N GLU A 205 16.53 13.35 13.92
CA GLU A 205 15.66 12.90 14.99
C GLU A 205 14.70 11.80 14.51
N PRO A 206 14.36 10.80 15.38
CA PRO A 206 13.39 9.77 15.02
C PRO A 206 12.04 10.39 14.64
N SER A 207 11.55 10.06 13.45
CA SER A 207 10.37 10.67 12.84
C SER A 207 9.25 9.66 12.71
N ASN A 208 8.02 10.08 13.01
CA ASN A 208 6.77 9.37 12.68
C ASN A 208 5.64 10.41 12.62
N THR A 209 4.49 10.04 12.08
CA THR A 209 3.35 10.95 11.93
C THR A 209 2.80 11.47 13.24
N THR A 210 2.78 10.65 14.30
CA THR A 210 2.36 11.10 15.63
C THR A 210 3.21 12.28 16.09
N LYS A 211 4.55 12.23 15.89
CA LYS A 211 5.45 13.34 16.21
C LYS A 211 5.23 14.54 15.31
N LEU A 212 4.99 14.33 14.00
CA LEU A 212 4.67 15.43 13.08
C LEU A 212 3.41 16.15 13.57
N VAL A 213 2.31 15.43 13.75
CA VAL A 213 1.05 16.01 14.22
C VAL A 213 1.22 16.70 15.58
N SER A 214 1.86 16.05 16.56
CA SER A 214 2.08 16.61 17.89
C SER A 214 2.92 17.89 17.86
N LYS A 215 4.04 17.91 17.11
CA LYS A 215 4.91 19.09 16.97
C LYS A 215 4.11 20.30 16.50
N TYR A 216 3.31 20.11 15.47
CA TYR A 216 2.57 21.21 14.86
C TYR A 216 1.29 21.57 15.63
N SER A 217 0.65 20.61 16.28
CA SER A 217 -0.47 20.88 17.20
C SER A 217 -0.04 21.76 18.38
N ASN A 218 1.17 21.58 18.89
CA ASN A 218 1.72 22.38 19.99
C ASN A 218 1.88 23.87 19.64
N ILE A 219 1.98 24.21 18.37
CA ILE A 219 2.01 25.60 17.88
C ILE A 219 0.66 26.08 17.37
N GLY A 220 -0.41 25.30 17.56
CA GLY A 220 -1.78 25.65 17.19
C GLY A 220 -2.17 25.25 15.75
N LEU A 221 -1.36 24.49 15.03
CA LEU A 221 -1.71 23.98 13.71
C LEU A 221 -2.41 22.64 13.84
N LYS A 222 -3.72 22.62 13.60
CA LYS A 222 -4.48 21.39 13.48
C LYS A 222 -4.37 20.86 12.06
N MET A 223 -3.94 19.61 11.92
CA MET A 223 -3.88 18.92 10.63
C MET A 223 -4.46 17.51 10.75
N SER A 224 -5.13 17.08 9.69
CA SER A 224 -5.57 15.71 9.50
C SER A 224 -4.82 15.16 8.30
N LEU A 225 -4.01 14.13 8.50
CA LEU A 225 -3.30 13.48 7.43
C LEU A 225 -4.28 12.58 6.66
N ASP A 226 -4.41 12.82 5.34
CA ASP A 226 -5.35 12.08 4.50
C ASP A 226 -4.68 10.79 3.97
N PHE A 227 -3.60 10.94 3.19
CA PHE A 227 -2.85 9.82 2.61
C PHE A 227 -1.41 10.21 2.29
N VAL A 228 -0.55 9.19 2.12
CA VAL A 228 0.82 9.37 1.63
C VAL A 228 0.77 9.84 0.19
N TYR A 229 1.27 11.03 -0.06
CA TYR A 229 1.29 11.63 -1.39
C TYR A 229 2.59 11.29 -2.15
N SER A 230 3.73 11.30 -1.45
CA SER A 230 5.01 11.06 -2.08
C SER A 230 5.98 10.37 -1.14
N VAL A 231 6.65 9.33 -1.61
CA VAL A 231 7.78 8.66 -0.94
C VAL A 231 8.95 8.63 -1.91
N TYR A 232 10.08 9.21 -1.52
CA TYR A 232 11.28 9.16 -2.34
C TYR A 232 12.57 9.17 -1.51
N GLU A 233 13.59 8.52 -2.05
CA GLU A 233 14.95 8.56 -1.51
C GLU A 233 15.65 9.83 -2.01
N ASP A 234 16.11 10.67 -1.09
CA ASP A 234 16.94 11.84 -1.42
C ASP A 234 18.39 11.55 -1.07
N LYS A 235 19.18 11.27 -2.08
CA LYS A 235 20.61 10.94 -1.92
C LYS A 235 21.45 12.10 -1.39
N ARG A 236 21.00 13.35 -1.60
CA ARG A 236 21.70 14.54 -1.10
C ARG A 236 21.60 14.67 0.42
N LEU A 237 20.46 14.21 0.96
CA LEU A 237 20.13 14.26 2.39
C LEU A 237 20.44 12.93 3.09
N ASP A 238 20.80 11.91 2.32
CA ASP A 238 20.91 10.53 2.78
C ASP A 238 19.68 10.13 3.62
N ALA A 239 18.50 10.36 3.03
CA ALA A 239 17.24 10.25 3.73
C ALA A 239 16.10 9.74 2.83
N VAL A 240 15.16 9.05 3.45
CA VAL A 240 13.84 8.76 2.86
C VAL A 240 12.91 9.91 3.22
N CYS A 241 12.30 10.53 2.21
CA CYS A 241 11.36 11.63 2.35
C CYS A 241 9.94 11.16 2.11
N ILE A 242 9.06 11.38 3.08
CA ILE A 242 7.65 10.97 3.03
C ILE A 242 6.79 12.22 3.21
N TYR A 243 5.96 12.51 2.23
CA TYR A 243 5.04 13.65 2.29
C TYR A 243 3.59 13.19 2.26
N TYR A 244 2.82 13.73 3.19
CA TYR A 244 1.39 13.49 3.34
C TYR A 244 0.58 14.61 2.71
N ARG A 245 -0.53 14.26 2.05
CA ARG A 245 -1.62 15.20 1.88
C ARG A 245 -2.33 15.40 3.20
N SER A 246 -2.68 16.64 3.49
CA SER A 246 -3.42 17.00 4.70
C SER A 246 -4.41 18.12 4.40
N LYS A 247 -5.56 18.08 5.06
CA LYS A 247 -6.50 19.19 5.07
C LYS A 247 -6.16 20.15 6.21
N GLY A 248 -6.14 21.42 5.89
CA GLY A 248 -5.87 22.48 6.86
C GLY A 248 -7.12 23.03 7.53
N ASP A 249 -6.93 23.52 8.74
CA ASP A 249 -7.90 24.26 9.55
C ASP A 249 -7.83 25.77 9.23
N GLU A 250 -8.68 26.57 9.90
CA GLU A 250 -8.66 28.02 9.83
C GLU A 250 -7.54 28.66 10.66
N THR A 251 -7.02 27.93 11.63
CA THR A 251 -5.97 28.40 12.53
C THR A 251 -4.63 28.41 11.84
N ILE A 252 -4.02 29.58 11.68
CA ILE A 252 -2.72 29.75 11.08
C ILE A 252 -1.71 30.12 12.19
N PRO A 253 -0.73 29.26 12.50
CA PRO A 253 0.31 29.58 13.50
C PRO A 253 1.17 30.78 13.08
N LYS A 254 1.78 31.43 14.07
CA LYS A 254 2.71 32.52 13.80
C LYS A 254 3.86 32.06 12.90
N GLY A 255 4.12 32.83 11.84
CA GLY A 255 5.16 32.53 10.86
C GLY A 255 4.71 31.62 9.71
N TYR A 256 3.47 31.12 9.74
CA TYR A 256 2.87 30.36 8.64
C TYR A 256 1.92 31.22 7.84
N LYS A 257 1.73 30.86 6.57
CA LYS A 257 0.72 31.47 5.69
C LYS A 257 0.27 30.48 4.62
N TYR A 258 -1.00 30.60 4.22
CA TYR A 258 -1.48 29.97 3.01
C TYR A 258 -1.08 30.78 1.78
N VAL A 259 -0.50 30.11 0.79
CA VAL A 259 -0.13 30.70 -0.50
C VAL A 259 -0.96 30.03 -1.57
N LYS A 260 -1.70 30.80 -2.37
CA LYS A 260 -2.49 30.25 -3.49
C LYS A 260 -1.57 29.54 -4.48
N PHE A 261 -2.06 28.51 -5.12
CA PHE A 261 -1.30 27.71 -6.09
C PHE A 261 -0.58 28.56 -7.14
N ASN A 262 -1.30 29.59 -7.68
CA ASN A 262 -0.76 30.47 -8.71
C ASN A 262 0.20 31.56 -8.18
N ASP A 263 0.21 31.78 -6.87
CA ASP A 263 1.01 32.84 -6.23
C ASP A 263 2.29 32.28 -5.57
N ILE A 264 2.55 30.98 -5.72
CA ILE A 264 3.74 30.36 -5.13
C ILE A 264 5.00 30.86 -5.83
N ASN A 265 5.86 31.55 -5.06
CA ASN A 265 7.16 31.92 -5.56
C ASN A 265 8.15 30.74 -5.40
N TRP A 266 8.36 30.04 -6.52
CA TRP A 266 9.19 28.83 -6.58
C TRP A 266 10.66 29.07 -6.24
N GLU A 267 11.18 30.27 -6.44
CA GLU A 267 12.56 30.63 -6.10
C GLU A 267 12.82 30.63 -4.58
N LYS A 268 11.74 30.78 -3.78
CA LYS A 268 11.80 30.71 -2.32
C LYS A 268 11.85 29.29 -1.79
N ILE A 269 11.61 28.26 -2.61
CA ILE A 269 11.70 26.86 -2.24
C ILE A 269 13.06 26.33 -2.70
N LYS A 270 13.99 26.15 -1.77
CA LYS A 270 15.38 25.79 -2.09
C LYS A 270 15.54 24.36 -2.61
N ASP A 271 14.66 23.46 -2.20
CA ASP A 271 14.69 22.06 -2.59
C ASP A 271 13.99 21.85 -3.93
N LYS A 272 14.78 21.44 -4.95
CA LYS A 272 14.27 21.17 -6.29
C LYS A 272 13.30 19.98 -6.35
N ALA A 273 13.54 18.92 -5.57
CA ALA A 273 12.65 17.77 -5.50
C ALA A 273 11.28 18.18 -4.94
N LEU A 274 11.30 19.03 -3.89
CA LEU A 274 10.08 19.60 -3.32
C LEU A 274 9.32 20.46 -4.33
N VAL A 275 10.01 21.26 -5.14
CA VAL A 275 9.40 22.07 -6.21
C VAL A 275 8.70 21.18 -7.23
N ILE A 276 9.37 20.11 -7.68
CA ILE A 276 8.80 19.16 -8.66
C ILE A 276 7.56 18.48 -8.05
N MET A 277 7.66 18.00 -6.82
CA MET A 277 6.55 17.37 -6.10
C MET A 277 5.34 18.32 -5.97
N LEU A 278 5.55 19.56 -5.57
CA LEU A 278 4.48 20.53 -5.37
C LEU A 278 3.83 20.99 -6.69
N LYS A 279 4.59 21.11 -7.76
CA LYS A 279 4.02 21.40 -9.09
C LYS A 279 3.09 20.28 -9.55
N ARG A 280 3.52 19.02 -9.40
CA ARG A 280 2.68 17.86 -9.67
C ARG A 280 1.44 17.86 -8.79
N TYR A 281 1.60 18.13 -7.48
CA TYR A 281 0.48 18.21 -6.54
C TYR A 281 -0.59 19.19 -7.00
N ILE A 282 -0.19 20.37 -7.46
CA ILE A 282 -1.11 21.42 -7.93
C ILE A 282 -1.85 20.99 -9.20
N GLU A 283 -1.17 20.33 -10.12
CA GLU A 283 -1.79 19.79 -11.34
C GLU A 283 -2.85 18.75 -10.99
N GLU A 284 -2.50 17.79 -10.13
CA GLU A 284 -3.40 16.74 -9.65
C GLU A 284 -4.58 17.31 -8.84
N ALA A 285 -4.33 18.29 -7.97
CA ALA A 285 -5.39 18.96 -7.20
C ALA A 285 -6.39 19.69 -8.08
N ASN A 286 -5.93 20.31 -9.17
CA ASN A 286 -6.80 20.99 -10.13
C ASN A 286 -7.65 20.02 -10.96
N GLN A 287 -7.17 18.80 -11.17
CA GLN A 287 -7.88 17.73 -11.90
C GLN A 287 -8.80 16.90 -10.99
N GLY A 288 -8.54 16.92 -9.68
CA GLY A 288 -9.24 16.09 -8.69
C GLY A 288 -8.75 14.64 -8.65
N ASP A 289 -7.68 14.31 -9.38
CA ASP A 289 -7.10 12.97 -9.50
C ASP A 289 -5.70 12.97 -8.90
N PHE A 290 -5.53 12.30 -7.76
CA PHE A 290 -4.24 12.18 -7.09
C PHE A 290 -3.55 10.85 -7.37
N ALA A 291 -2.21 10.88 -7.41
CA ALA A 291 -1.38 9.70 -7.52
C ALA A 291 -0.27 9.70 -6.46
N VAL A 292 0.03 8.53 -5.89
CA VAL A 292 1.18 8.36 -4.99
C VAL A 292 2.45 8.25 -5.84
N TYR A 293 3.44 9.05 -5.53
CA TYR A 293 4.77 8.95 -6.15
C TYR A 293 5.70 8.10 -5.27
N MET A 294 6.37 7.15 -5.89
CA MET A 294 7.42 6.33 -5.28
C MET A 294 8.66 6.32 -6.17
N GLY A 295 9.82 6.66 -5.62
CA GLY A 295 11.06 6.70 -6.40
C GLY A 295 12.22 7.38 -5.70
N ASN A 296 13.01 8.14 -6.46
CA ASN A 296 14.05 9.02 -5.94
C ASN A 296 13.72 10.49 -6.26
N GLU A 297 14.62 11.41 -5.96
CA GLU A 297 14.42 12.86 -6.14
C GLU A 297 14.24 13.30 -7.60
N THR A 298 14.47 12.42 -8.59
CA THR A 298 14.40 12.74 -10.03
C THR A 298 13.57 11.80 -10.86
N THR A 299 13.47 10.53 -10.46
CA THR A 299 12.78 9.47 -11.22
C THR A 299 11.97 8.56 -10.29
N GLY A 300 10.79 8.18 -10.73
CA GLY A 300 9.91 7.27 -9.97
C GLY A 300 8.66 6.88 -10.74
N LEU A 301 7.82 6.12 -10.06
CA LEU A 301 6.52 5.67 -10.57
C LEU A 301 5.42 6.44 -9.85
N THR A 302 4.34 6.73 -10.57
CA THR A 302 3.10 7.27 -10.01
C THR A 302 2.01 6.22 -10.06
N GLN A 303 1.30 6.06 -8.95
CA GLN A 303 0.13 5.19 -8.86
C GLN A 303 -1.09 6.03 -8.54
N THR A 304 -2.06 6.08 -9.47
CA THR A 304 -3.29 6.86 -9.31
C THR A 304 -4.13 6.29 -8.16
N LEU A 305 -4.57 7.18 -7.29
CA LEU A 305 -5.55 6.89 -6.25
C LEU A 305 -6.95 7.09 -6.89
N LYS A 306 -7.63 5.99 -7.19
CA LYS A 306 -9.04 6.03 -7.65
C LYS A 306 -9.96 5.67 -6.53
#